data_3543dbe476cebb1a2e5f8f16c5237907
#
_entry.id   3543dbe476cebb1a2e5f8f16c5237907
#
_cell.length_a   1.000
_cell.length_b   1.000
_cell.length_c   1.000
_cell.angle_alpha   90.00
_cell.angle_beta   90.00
_cell.angle_gamma   90.00
#
_symmetry.space_group_name_H-M   'P 1'
#
loop_
_entity.id
_entity.type
_entity.pdbx_description
1 polymer ?
#
loop_
_entity_poly.entity_id
_entity_poly.type
_entity_poly.pdbx_seq_one_letter_code
_entity_poly.pdbx_strand_id
1 'polypeptide(L)'
;MNRDVTLEKAGQTDISWWPTFCAALRRMPNVAKACSAAGVSRQSAYRHRNEYPEFAAAWEDALQDGLDLWEAEMARRAFEGSEVPIMFEGNHVASRYEYSDTLAIVLMKAHRPEKYKERSEVKTDGELVIKIEYQE
;
A
#
# COMPACT_ATOMS: atom_id res chain seq x y z
N MET A 1 8.63 36.91 30.38
CA MET A 1 8.83 35.65 31.08
C MET A 1 8.68 34.39 30.19
N ASN A 2 8.16 34.49 29.00
CA ASN A 2 7.99 33.34 28.13
C ASN A 2 8.99 33.25 26.96
N ARG A 3 10.09 34.00 27.02
CA ARG A 3 11.11 34.01 25.97
C ARG A 3 12.02 32.78 25.99
N ASP A 4 12.26 32.23 27.15
CA ASP A 4 13.18 31.08 27.32
C ASP A 4 12.53 29.77 26.88
N VAL A 5 11.23 29.61 27.07
CA VAL A 5 10.48 28.41 26.66
C VAL A 5 10.30 28.35 25.13
N THR A 6 10.28 29.53 24.48
CA THR A 6 10.13 29.60 23.02
C THR A 6 11.44 29.33 22.29
N LEU A 7 12.58 29.64 22.92
CA LEU A 7 13.91 29.41 22.34
C LEU A 7 14.36 27.94 22.46
N GLU A 8 13.99 27.25 23.55
CA GLU A 8 14.25 25.82 23.68
C GLU A 8 13.43 24.98 22.69
N LYS A 9 12.20 25.40 22.38
CA LYS A 9 11.37 24.73 21.37
C LYS A 9 11.85 24.97 19.94
N ALA A 10 12.51 26.07 19.66
CA ALA A 10 12.99 26.40 18.33
C ALA A 10 14.20 25.56 17.87
N GLY A 11 14.91 24.93 18.80
CA GLY A 11 16.04 24.04 18.52
C GLY A 11 15.70 22.56 18.51
N GLN A 12 14.49 22.16 18.94
CA GLN A 12 14.06 20.78 18.94
C GLN A 12 13.19 20.51 17.72
N THR A 13 13.59 19.51 16.92
CA THR A 13 12.77 19.02 15.82
C THR A 13 11.49 18.38 16.38
N ASP A 14 10.34 18.84 15.90
CA ASP A 14 9.06 18.27 16.30
C ASP A 14 8.89 16.90 15.67
N ILE A 15 8.87 15.87 16.49
CA ILE A 15 8.63 14.47 16.10
C ILE A 15 7.29 13.94 16.63
N SER A 16 6.49 14.79 17.24
CA SER A 16 5.21 14.40 17.88
C SER A 16 4.19 13.82 16.88
N TRP A 17 4.34 14.11 15.61
CA TRP A 17 3.47 13.63 14.56
C TRP A 17 3.84 12.22 14.04
N TRP A 18 5.01 11.69 14.37
CA TRP A 18 5.47 10.39 13.88
C TRP A 18 4.50 9.24 14.19
N PRO A 19 4.00 9.09 15.43
CA PRO A 19 3.03 8.02 15.73
C PRO A 19 1.76 8.10 14.93
N THR A 20 1.21 9.29 14.74
CA THR A 20 0.00 9.51 13.93
C THR A 20 0.23 9.17 12.45
N PHE A 21 1.37 9.57 11.91
CA PHE A 21 1.77 9.25 10.55
C PHE A 21 1.89 7.72 10.35
N CYS A 22 2.63 7.04 11.23
CA CYS A 22 2.80 5.59 11.14
C CYS A 22 1.48 4.83 11.35
N ALA A 23 0.62 5.26 12.27
CA ALA A 23 -0.69 4.67 12.46
C ALA A 23 -1.59 4.79 11.22
N ALA A 24 -1.56 5.95 10.55
CA ALA A 24 -2.29 6.16 9.29
C ALA A 24 -1.72 5.30 8.16
N LEU A 25 -0.40 5.21 8.04
CA LEU A 25 0.28 4.40 7.02
C LEU A 25 0.00 2.90 7.19
N ARG A 26 -0.10 2.43 8.43
CA ARG A 26 -0.44 1.05 8.76
C ARG A 26 -1.86 0.68 8.35
N ARG A 27 -2.79 1.62 8.42
CA ARG A 27 -4.18 1.40 7.98
C ARG A 27 -4.34 1.49 6.47
N MET A 28 -3.62 2.41 5.86
CA MET A 28 -3.66 2.65 4.41
C MET A 28 -2.25 3.01 3.95
N PRO A 29 -1.60 2.17 3.14
CA PRO A 29 -0.24 2.39 2.66
C PRO A 29 -0.18 3.51 1.61
N ASN A 30 -0.53 4.72 2.01
CA ASN A 30 -0.55 5.93 1.18
C ASN A 30 0.11 7.08 1.93
N VAL A 31 1.28 7.50 1.45
CA VAL A 31 2.09 8.54 2.10
C VAL A 31 1.35 9.88 2.13
N ALA A 32 0.67 10.26 1.07
CA ALA A 32 -0.05 11.53 1.03
C ALA A 32 -1.15 11.59 2.08
N LYS A 33 -1.91 10.51 2.25
CA LYS A 33 -2.95 10.41 3.28
C LYS A 33 -2.37 10.37 4.69
N ALA A 34 -1.26 9.68 4.89
CA ALA A 34 -0.55 9.66 6.17
C ALA A 34 -0.04 11.06 6.55
N CYS A 35 0.49 11.80 5.58
CA CYS A 35 0.90 13.20 5.77
C CYS A 35 -0.30 14.09 6.17
N SER A 36 -1.43 13.94 5.49
CA SER A 36 -2.65 14.68 5.82
C SER A 36 -3.14 14.38 7.23
N ALA A 37 -3.14 13.12 7.64
CA ALA A 37 -3.54 12.70 8.97
C ALA A 37 -2.61 13.26 10.06
N ALA A 38 -1.32 13.35 9.77
CA ALA A 38 -0.30 13.86 10.69
C ALA A 38 -0.15 15.39 10.65
N GLY A 39 -0.75 16.05 9.68
CA GLY A 39 -0.64 17.51 9.51
C GLY A 39 0.75 17.97 9.06
N VAL A 40 1.45 17.17 8.25
CA VAL A 40 2.79 17.48 7.75
C VAL A 40 2.82 17.42 6.23
N SER A 41 3.79 18.12 5.64
CA SER A 41 4.03 18.04 4.19
C SER A 41 4.77 16.75 3.83
N ARG A 42 4.62 16.31 2.58
CA ARG A 42 5.41 15.18 2.06
C ARG A 42 6.91 15.46 2.15
N GLN A 43 7.32 16.68 1.87
CA GLN A 43 8.73 17.08 1.95
C GLN A 43 9.27 16.91 3.37
N SER A 44 8.54 17.33 4.38
CA SER A 44 8.92 17.16 5.80
C SER A 44 8.99 15.68 6.18
N ALA A 45 8.01 14.87 5.74
CA ALA A 45 7.99 13.44 6.02
C ALA A 45 9.21 12.73 5.44
N TYR A 46 9.52 12.96 4.17
CA TYR A 46 10.70 12.35 3.53
C TYR A 46 12.02 12.87 4.10
N ARG A 47 12.10 14.14 4.48
CA ARG A 47 13.27 14.69 5.15
C ARG A 47 13.51 13.98 6.49
N HIS A 48 12.49 13.83 7.32
CA HIS A 48 12.59 13.09 8.59
C HIS A 48 12.99 11.63 8.37
N ARG A 49 12.43 10.98 7.37
CA ARG A 49 12.82 9.61 7.00
C ARG A 49 14.30 9.51 6.66
N ASN A 50 14.85 10.49 5.96
CA ASN A 50 16.27 10.51 5.58
C ASN A 50 17.20 10.83 6.75
N GLU A 51 16.76 11.71 7.67
CA GLU A 51 17.57 12.18 8.79
C GLU A 51 17.50 11.27 10.03
N TYR A 52 16.38 10.57 10.22
CA TYR A 52 16.13 9.79 11.44
C TYR A 52 15.94 8.29 11.10
N PRO A 53 16.97 7.45 11.35
CA PRO A 53 16.89 6.02 11.09
C PRO A 53 15.76 5.31 11.84
N GLU A 54 15.45 5.73 13.06
CA GLU A 54 14.35 5.20 13.85
C GLU A 54 12.98 5.48 13.21
N PHE A 55 12.81 6.66 12.63
CA PHE A 55 11.59 6.98 11.89
C PHE A 55 11.51 6.21 10.58
N ALA A 56 12.61 6.04 9.88
CA ALA A 56 12.68 5.24 8.65
C ALA A 56 12.28 3.78 8.93
N ALA A 57 12.74 3.20 10.03
CA ALA A 57 12.38 1.85 10.44
C ALA A 57 10.88 1.74 10.79
N ALA A 58 10.36 2.68 11.58
CA ALA A 58 8.93 2.73 11.93
C ALA A 58 8.03 2.93 10.71
N TRP A 59 8.45 3.74 9.77
CA TRP A 59 7.79 3.95 8.48
C TRP A 59 7.71 2.64 7.69
N GLU A 60 8.84 1.96 7.53
CA GLU A 60 8.89 0.71 6.77
C GLU A 60 8.01 -0.36 7.39
N ASP A 61 8.07 -0.54 8.71
CA ASP A 61 7.23 -1.50 9.43
C ASP A 61 5.73 -1.18 9.25
N ALA A 62 5.35 0.08 9.38
CA ALA A 62 3.97 0.53 9.20
C ALA A 62 3.48 0.31 7.76
N LEU A 63 4.34 0.58 6.77
CA LEU A 63 4.05 0.37 5.36
C LEU A 63 3.82 -1.12 5.07
N GLN A 64 4.69 -2.00 5.55
CA GLN A 64 4.54 -3.44 5.35
C GLN A 64 3.26 -3.97 6.01
N ASP A 65 2.96 -3.55 7.23
CA ASP A 65 1.70 -3.90 7.90
C ASP A 65 0.47 -3.49 7.08
N GLY A 66 0.48 -2.28 6.53
CA GLY A 66 -0.60 -1.78 5.67
C GLY A 66 -0.74 -2.54 4.37
N LEU A 67 0.38 -2.88 3.73
CA LEU A 67 0.39 -3.68 2.51
C LEU A 67 -0.11 -5.11 2.75
N ASP A 68 0.25 -5.72 3.87
CA ASP A 68 -0.24 -7.04 4.27
C ASP A 68 -1.76 -7.05 4.45
N LEU A 69 -2.30 -6.01 5.08
CA LEU A 69 -3.76 -5.86 5.22
C LEU A 69 -4.47 -5.72 3.88
N TRP A 70 -3.90 -4.94 2.98
CA TRP A 70 -4.47 -4.76 1.64
C TRP A 70 -4.36 -6.02 0.79
N GLU A 71 -3.25 -6.73 0.90
CA GLU A 71 -3.06 -8.02 0.23
C GLU A 71 -4.05 -9.07 0.74
N ALA A 72 -4.30 -9.11 2.04
CA ALA A 72 -5.33 -9.95 2.64
C ALA A 72 -6.73 -9.63 2.11
N GLU A 73 -7.06 -8.34 1.94
CA GLU A 73 -8.34 -7.90 1.35
C GLU A 73 -8.45 -8.28 -0.14
N MET A 74 -7.36 -8.17 -0.89
CA MET A 74 -7.31 -8.65 -2.29
C MET A 74 -7.57 -10.15 -2.36
N ALA A 75 -6.93 -10.93 -1.49
CA ALA A 75 -7.10 -12.37 -1.41
C ALA A 75 -8.55 -12.75 -1.06
N ARG A 76 -9.15 -12.02 -0.12
CA ARG A 76 -10.55 -12.21 0.26
C ARG A 76 -11.48 -12.01 -0.94
N ARG A 77 -11.33 -10.92 -1.68
CA ARG A 77 -12.14 -10.62 -2.87
C ARG A 77 -11.94 -11.64 -3.99
N ALA A 78 -10.71 -12.13 -4.14
CA ALA A 78 -10.38 -13.07 -5.19
C ALA A 78 -10.93 -14.47 -4.93
N PHE A 79 -10.81 -14.98 -3.71
CA PHE A 79 -11.02 -16.39 -3.37
C PHE A 79 -12.25 -16.65 -2.50
N GLU A 80 -12.58 -15.77 -1.57
CA GLU A 80 -13.79 -15.86 -0.76
C GLU A 80 -14.98 -15.18 -1.44
N GLY A 81 -14.71 -14.12 -2.19
CA GLY A 81 -15.69 -13.35 -2.91
C GLY A 81 -16.40 -12.31 -2.04
N SER A 82 -17.15 -11.46 -2.69
CA SER A 82 -17.98 -10.44 -2.06
C SER A 82 -19.45 -10.79 -2.23
N GLU A 83 -20.20 -10.72 -1.13
CA GLU A 83 -21.63 -10.96 -1.15
C GLU A 83 -22.36 -9.80 -1.81
N VAL A 84 -23.15 -10.11 -2.83
CA VAL A 84 -24.01 -9.15 -3.52
C VAL A 84 -25.46 -9.52 -3.28
N PRO A 85 -26.23 -8.66 -2.58
CA PRO A 85 -27.61 -8.94 -2.32
C PRO A 85 -28.44 -8.85 -3.62
N ILE A 86 -29.35 -9.81 -3.79
CA ILE A 86 -30.35 -9.77 -4.86
C ILE A 86 -31.65 -9.22 -4.28
N MET A 87 -32.09 -8.10 -4.81
CA MET A 87 -33.26 -7.39 -4.33
C MET A 87 -34.43 -7.62 -5.32
N PHE A 88 -35.60 -7.85 -4.78
CA PHE A 88 -36.86 -7.92 -5.54
C PHE A 88 -37.93 -7.12 -4.80
N GLU A 89 -38.54 -6.15 -5.49
CA GLU A 89 -39.56 -5.25 -4.93
C GLU A 89 -39.14 -4.60 -3.59
N GLY A 90 -37.84 -4.19 -3.48
CA GLY A 90 -37.30 -3.57 -2.29
C GLY A 90 -36.90 -4.54 -1.16
N ASN A 91 -37.10 -5.86 -1.35
CA ASN A 91 -36.77 -6.88 -0.36
C ASN A 91 -35.59 -7.72 -0.79
N HIS A 92 -34.73 -8.05 0.17
CA HIS A 92 -33.63 -9.00 -0.01
C HIS A 92 -34.19 -10.42 -0.13
N VAL A 93 -34.05 -11.03 -1.31
CA VAL A 93 -34.59 -12.38 -1.58
C VAL A 93 -33.51 -13.46 -1.64
N ALA A 94 -32.28 -13.09 -2.01
CA ALA A 94 -31.16 -14.00 -2.12
C ALA A 94 -29.84 -13.21 -2.10
N SER A 95 -28.73 -13.92 -2.06
CA SER A 95 -27.40 -13.36 -2.23
C SER A 95 -26.60 -14.22 -3.20
N ARG A 96 -25.72 -13.57 -3.95
CA ARG A 96 -24.71 -14.25 -4.77
C ARG A 96 -23.34 -13.76 -4.36
N TYR A 97 -22.31 -14.55 -4.66
CA TYR A 97 -20.92 -14.18 -4.44
C TYR A 97 -20.28 -13.78 -5.75
N GLU A 98 -19.60 -12.65 -5.75
CA GLU A 98 -18.77 -12.20 -6.86
C GLU A 98 -17.30 -12.34 -6.48
N TYR A 99 -16.53 -12.92 -7.39
CA TYR A 99 -15.09 -13.15 -7.24
C TYR A 99 -14.34 -12.22 -8.20
N SER A 100 -13.09 -11.91 -7.86
CA SER A 100 -12.23 -11.13 -8.74
C SER A 100 -11.15 -12.01 -9.36
N ASP A 101 -11.34 -12.40 -10.58
CA ASP A 101 -10.34 -13.18 -11.34
C ASP A 101 -9.09 -12.36 -11.60
N THR A 102 -9.22 -11.05 -11.82
CA THR A 102 -8.10 -10.13 -12.01
C THR A 102 -7.21 -10.09 -10.77
N LEU A 103 -7.81 -9.93 -9.57
CA LEU A 103 -7.04 -9.94 -8.32
C LEU A 103 -6.41 -11.31 -8.06
N ALA A 104 -7.11 -12.42 -8.39
CA ALA A 104 -6.56 -13.75 -8.27
C ALA A 104 -5.30 -13.93 -9.15
N ILE A 105 -5.35 -13.48 -10.38
CA ILE A 105 -4.22 -13.53 -11.32
C ILE A 105 -3.04 -12.70 -10.80
N VAL A 106 -3.29 -11.46 -10.34
CA VAL A 106 -2.26 -10.57 -9.80
C VAL A 106 -1.58 -11.21 -8.60
N LEU A 107 -2.34 -11.77 -7.65
CA LEU A 107 -1.80 -12.43 -6.46
C LEU A 107 -0.96 -13.66 -6.81
N MET A 108 -1.42 -14.48 -7.74
CA MET A 108 -0.69 -15.68 -8.15
C MET A 108 0.58 -15.34 -8.93
N LYS A 109 0.56 -14.30 -9.76
CA LYS A 109 1.79 -13.78 -10.41
C LYS A 109 2.81 -13.25 -9.40
N ALA A 110 2.35 -12.59 -8.34
CA ALA A 110 3.21 -12.07 -7.29
C ALA A 110 3.86 -13.18 -6.45
N HIS A 111 3.08 -14.20 -6.08
CA HIS A 111 3.53 -15.28 -5.20
C HIS A 111 4.24 -16.41 -5.93
N ARG A 112 3.86 -16.69 -7.17
CA ARG A 112 4.46 -17.76 -7.99
C ARG A 112 4.76 -17.27 -9.40
N PRO A 113 5.69 -16.32 -9.55
CA PRO A 113 6.00 -15.71 -10.85
C PRO A 113 6.51 -16.71 -11.88
N GLU A 114 7.21 -17.78 -11.47
CA GLU A 114 7.69 -18.80 -12.39
C GLU A 114 6.57 -19.54 -13.12
N LYS A 115 5.39 -19.64 -12.50
CA LYS A 115 4.23 -20.32 -13.09
C LYS A 115 3.32 -19.39 -13.85
N TYR A 116 3.12 -18.16 -13.36
CA TYR A 116 2.01 -17.29 -13.78
C TYR A 116 2.45 -16.02 -14.49
N LYS A 117 3.74 -15.69 -14.54
CA LYS A 117 4.18 -14.50 -15.28
C LYS A 117 4.06 -14.70 -16.78
N GLU A 118 3.70 -13.63 -17.47
CA GLU A 118 3.65 -13.63 -18.93
C GLU A 118 5.06 -13.54 -19.51
N ARG A 119 5.31 -14.35 -20.55
CA ARG A 119 6.56 -14.36 -21.30
C ARG A 119 6.26 -14.18 -22.77
N SER A 120 6.94 -13.21 -23.38
CA SER A 120 6.89 -13.00 -24.82
C SER A 120 8.29 -13.14 -25.40
N GLU A 121 8.41 -13.93 -26.45
CA GLU A 121 9.65 -14.05 -27.23
C GLU A 121 9.46 -13.37 -28.58
N VAL A 122 10.30 -12.40 -28.87
CA VAL A 122 10.33 -11.74 -30.19
C VAL A 122 11.59 -12.16 -30.92
N LYS A 123 11.43 -12.85 -32.05
CA LYS A 123 12.53 -13.20 -32.94
C LYS A 123 12.70 -12.11 -33.98
N THR A 124 13.89 -11.52 -34.06
CA THR A 124 14.26 -10.57 -35.10
C THR A 124 15.10 -11.26 -36.16
N ASP A 125 15.05 -10.77 -37.40
CA ASP A 125 15.90 -11.27 -38.47
C ASP A 125 17.37 -11.16 -38.09
N GLY A 126 18.07 -12.29 -37.91
CA GLY A 126 19.47 -12.32 -37.51
C GLY A 126 19.75 -12.93 -36.14
N GLU A 127 18.91 -13.83 -35.66
CA GLU A 127 19.14 -14.67 -34.47
C GLU A 127 19.05 -13.98 -33.10
N LEU A 128 18.57 -12.73 -33.04
CA LEU A 128 18.38 -12.06 -31.75
C LEU A 128 17.02 -12.45 -31.17
N VAL A 129 17.03 -13.19 -30.07
CA VAL A 129 15.80 -13.51 -29.32
C VAL A 129 15.74 -12.58 -28.11
N ILE A 130 14.73 -11.70 -28.09
CA ILE A 130 14.44 -10.82 -26.96
C ILE A 130 13.31 -11.45 -26.15
N LYS A 131 13.62 -11.82 -24.88
CA LYS A 131 12.60 -12.27 -23.95
C LYS A 131 12.09 -11.07 -23.17
N ILE A 132 10.82 -10.78 -23.32
CA ILE A 132 10.15 -9.73 -22.56
C ILE A 132 9.30 -10.42 -21.50
N GLU A 133 9.63 -10.17 -20.24
CA GLU A 133 8.86 -10.67 -19.10
C GLU A 133 8.06 -9.50 -18.52
N TYR A 134 6.73 -9.64 -18.55
CA TYR A 134 5.85 -8.67 -17.92
C TYR A 134 5.50 -9.14 -16.52
N GLN A 135 5.86 -8.34 -15.53
CA GLN A 135 5.33 -8.45 -14.18
C GLN A 135 4.32 -7.31 -14.00
N GLU A 136 3.08 -7.66 -13.94
CA GLU A 136 2.04 -6.72 -13.54
C GLU A 136 1.92 -6.65 -12.02
#